data_f404df99aff5191e2905320cfee7dea8
#
_entry.id   f404df99aff5191e2905320cfee7dea8
#
_cell.length_a   1.000
_cell.length_b   1.000
_cell.length_c   1.000
_cell.angle_alpha   90.00
_cell.angle_beta   90.00
_cell.angle_gamma   90.00
#
_symmetry.space_group_name_H-M   'P 1'
#
loop_
_entity.id
_entity.type
_entity.pdbx_description
1 polymer ?
#
loop_
_entity_poly.entity_id
_entity_poly.type
_entity_poly.pdbx_seq_one_letter_code
_entity_poly.pdbx_strand_id
1 'polypeptide(L)'
;QAEDGIRDRSPSRGLGDVYKRQGHILGSASVTLSTPTTSVLFSGDLGRHDHPVLRPCDTPAGATYVVVESTYGDREHPEPVNLPHEGLADVVRRTVSRGGSVLLPAFAIDRTEVVLRVLSGMRQDGRIPDVPIYVNSPMATAALSVYRRASKELRPDLDLEDFVKLPGLVEVRSAEDSMALTRGRHRDPHIVISSSGMATGGRVLHHLERMLPDPRNAVVLTGYQGAGTRGRALVEGAKQLKIYGQYVPVHAEIAVDAEFSVHADASDLLDWVRALTPAPATIFVTHGEESASRTLAERLHAELGVPAVVPSFGERVVLSATLASAAVDAPSPTIAVQVQVPAGPQGPTRADLGGIPVSGAQVTGELTARPDGTDLVLEGTVTIRIRRTPA
;
A
#
# COMPACT_ATOMS: atom_id res chain seq x y z
N GLN A 1 4.87 25.57 19.49
CA GLN A 1 4.73 24.45 20.44
C GLN A 1 3.84 23.39 19.80
N ALA A 2 4.43 22.49 19.07
CA ALA A 2 3.88 21.22 18.66
C ALA A 2 4.95 20.17 18.98
N GLU A 3 5.26 20.09 20.27
CA GLU A 3 6.09 19.06 20.86
C GLU A 3 5.17 18.13 21.61
N ASP A 4 4.58 17.21 20.90
CA ASP A 4 4.19 15.94 21.50
C ASP A 4 3.72 15.07 20.34
N GLY A 5 4.35 13.91 20.20
CA GLY A 5 3.87 12.83 19.39
C GLY A 5 2.37 12.58 19.63
N ILE A 6 1.71 11.94 18.72
CA ILE A 6 0.27 11.62 18.81
C ILE A 6 -0.01 11.15 20.24
N ARG A 7 -0.65 12.00 21.03
CA ARG A 7 -0.98 11.69 22.43
C ARG A 7 -2.06 10.62 22.45
N ASP A 8 -1.93 9.68 23.39
CA ASP A 8 -3.07 8.88 23.86
C ASP A 8 -4.25 9.82 24.16
N ARG A 9 -5.20 9.91 23.25
CA ARG A 9 -6.42 10.67 23.48
C ARG A 9 -7.34 9.82 24.33
N SER A 10 -7.81 10.41 25.41
CA SER A 10 -8.80 9.80 26.32
C SER A 10 -9.97 9.21 25.54
N PRO A 11 -10.41 8.00 25.91
CA PRO A 11 -11.41 7.24 25.13
C PRO A 11 -12.72 8.02 25.00
N SER A 12 -13.20 8.17 23.79
CA SER A 12 -14.57 8.57 23.53
C SER A 12 -15.49 7.42 23.90
N ARG A 13 -16.17 7.54 25.03
CA ARG A 13 -17.26 6.67 25.51
C ARG A 13 -17.23 5.21 25.00
N GLY A 14 -16.30 4.40 25.51
CA GLY A 14 -16.29 2.95 25.31
C GLY A 14 -15.48 2.41 24.12
N LEU A 15 -14.85 3.28 23.33
CA LEU A 15 -13.87 2.91 22.31
C LEU A 15 -12.51 3.48 22.72
N GLY A 16 -11.50 2.61 22.86
CA GLY A 16 -10.10 3.01 22.98
C GLY A 16 -9.40 2.87 21.64
N ASP A 17 -8.66 3.88 21.22
CA ASP A 17 -7.80 3.86 20.04
C ASP A 17 -6.35 4.08 20.45
N VAL A 18 -5.45 3.25 19.93
CA VAL A 18 -4.01 3.35 20.14
C VAL A 18 -3.32 3.39 18.79
N TYR A 19 -2.43 4.37 18.63
CA TYR A 19 -1.66 4.58 17.41
C TYR A 19 -0.22 4.14 17.64
N LYS A 20 0.32 3.33 16.72
CA LYS A 20 1.72 2.88 16.71
C LYS A 20 2.35 3.23 15.38
N ARG A 21 3.64 3.62 15.42
CA ARG A 21 4.40 3.93 14.20
C ARG A 21 4.36 2.75 13.26
N GLN A 22 4.00 3.01 12.02
CA GLN A 22 3.85 2.00 10.98
C GLN A 22 5.10 1.87 10.09
N GLY A 23 5.90 2.95 10.00
CA GLY A 23 7.17 2.95 9.29
C GLY A 23 7.08 3.05 7.76
N HIS A 24 5.89 3.18 7.18
CA HIS A 24 5.71 3.25 5.73
C HIS A 24 5.94 4.67 5.18
N ILE A 25 5.26 5.65 5.72
CA ILE A 25 5.49 7.08 5.44
C ILE A 25 5.52 7.86 6.75
N LEU A 26 6.12 9.05 6.73
CA LEU A 26 6.20 9.89 7.92
C LEU A 26 4.80 10.22 8.49
N GLY A 27 4.56 9.79 9.72
CA GLY A 27 3.28 9.98 10.42
C GLY A 27 2.25 8.88 10.18
N SER A 28 2.55 7.86 9.37
CA SER A 28 1.67 6.69 9.23
C SER A 28 1.63 5.88 10.54
N ALA A 29 0.46 5.33 10.85
CA ALA A 29 0.23 4.61 12.09
C ALA A 29 -0.72 3.42 11.92
N SER A 30 -0.40 2.32 12.59
CA SER A 30 -1.35 1.24 12.83
C SER A 30 -2.34 1.65 13.91
N VAL A 31 -3.60 1.24 13.79
CA VAL A 31 -4.70 1.68 14.68
C VAL A 31 -5.38 0.47 15.28
N THR A 32 -5.49 0.45 16.61
CA THR A 32 -6.29 -0.54 17.33
C THR A 32 -7.58 0.08 17.82
N LEU A 33 -8.71 -0.49 17.43
CA LEU A 33 -10.02 -0.16 17.97
C LEU A 33 -10.44 -1.22 18.99
N SER A 34 -10.78 -0.81 20.20
CA SER A 34 -11.17 -1.72 21.28
C SER A 34 -12.57 -1.41 21.80
N THR A 35 -13.33 -2.46 22.02
CA THR A 35 -14.58 -2.45 22.77
C THR A 35 -14.39 -3.23 24.07
N PRO A 36 -15.33 -3.25 25.03
CA PRO A 36 -15.20 -4.08 26.21
C PRO A 36 -15.07 -5.59 25.95
N THR A 37 -15.49 -6.06 24.76
CA THR A 37 -15.57 -7.49 24.43
C THR A 37 -14.69 -7.92 23.26
N THR A 38 -14.19 -7.01 22.45
CA THR A 38 -13.38 -7.34 21.26
C THR A 38 -12.48 -6.19 20.84
N SER A 39 -11.45 -6.49 20.08
CA SER A 39 -10.53 -5.50 19.50
C SER A 39 -10.18 -5.83 18.05
N VAL A 40 -9.92 -4.81 17.27
CA VAL A 40 -9.48 -4.91 15.87
C VAL A 40 -8.25 -4.04 15.67
N LEU A 41 -7.17 -4.63 15.19
CA LEU A 41 -5.96 -3.93 14.80
C LEU A 41 -5.93 -3.78 13.28
N PHE A 42 -5.81 -2.56 12.82
CA PHE A 42 -5.57 -2.22 11.42
C PHE A 42 -4.10 -1.92 11.22
N SER A 43 -3.43 -2.67 10.36
CA SER A 43 -2.03 -2.41 10.04
C SER A 43 -1.85 -1.07 9.34
N GLY A 44 -2.78 -0.67 8.46
CA GLY A 44 -2.54 0.26 7.38
C GLY A 44 -1.43 -0.29 6.48
N ASP A 45 -0.72 0.56 5.71
CA ASP A 45 0.39 0.13 4.86
C ASP A 45 1.67 0.03 5.70
N LEU A 46 2.18 -1.17 5.91
CA LEU A 46 3.38 -1.40 6.72
C LEU A 46 4.65 -1.04 5.97
N GLY A 47 5.56 -0.37 6.64
CA GLY A 47 6.89 -0.11 6.11
C GLY A 47 7.82 -1.30 6.29
N ARG A 48 8.75 -1.49 5.33
CA ARG A 48 9.81 -2.50 5.44
C ARG A 48 10.70 -2.22 6.65
N HIS A 49 11.27 -3.28 7.26
CA HIS A 49 12.05 -3.14 8.48
C HIS A 49 13.33 -2.30 8.30
N ASP A 50 13.91 -2.31 7.12
CA ASP A 50 15.13 -1.58 6.75
C ASP A 50 14.86 -0.32 5.93
N HIS A 51 13.72 0.35 6.19
CA HIS A 51 13.36 1.60 5.51
C HIS A 51 14.53 2.60 5.50
N PRO A 52 14.93 3.15 4.32
CA PRO A 52 16.18 3.92 4.21
C PRO A 52 16.16 5.29 4.91
N VAL A 53 14.98 5.81 5.27
CA VAL A 53 14.80 7.14 5.85
C VAL A 53 14.13 7.11 7.23
N LEU A 54 13.07 6.31 7.38
CA LEU A 54 12.26 6.28 8.61
C LEU A 54 12.76 5.24 9.60
N ARG A 55 12.42 5.43 10.87
CA ARG A 55 12.58 4.39 11.89
C ARG A 55 11.67 3.21 11.57
N PRO A 56 12.08 1.99 11.95
CA PRO A 56 11.25 0.80 11.77
C PRO A 56 9.87 0.92 12.43
N CYS A 57 8.94 0.08 11.96
CA CYS A 57 7.63 -0.11 12.55
C CYS A 57 7.75 -0.49 14.05
N ASP A 58 6.90 0.12 14.89
CA ASP A 58 6.71 -0.35 16.26
C ASP A 58 5.80 -1.60 16.24
N THR A 59 6.12 -2.61 17.02
CA THR A 59 5.23 -3.76 17.19
C THR A 59 4.05 -3.36 18.08
N PRO A 60 2.80 -3.35 17.59
CA PRO A 60 1.64 -3.07 18.43
C PRO A 60 1.31 -4.25 19.34
N ALA A 61 0.50 -4.01 20.36
CA ALA A 61 -0.15 -5.10 21.09
C ALA A 61 -1.08 -5.87 20.14
N GLY A 62 -1.22 -7.17 20.35
CA GLY A 62 -2.14 -8.00 19.58
C GLY A 62 -3.61 -7.62 19.85
N ALA A 63 -4.47 -8.01 18.93
CA ALA A 63 -5.91 -7.78 18.98
C ALA A 63 -6.65 -9.07 18.63
N THR A 64 -7.94 -9.15 19.00
CA THR A 64 -8.78 -10.31 18.66
C THR A 64 -8.84 -10.54 17.15
N TYR A 65 -8.93 -9.46 16.38
CA TYR A 65 -8.94 -9.46 14.92
C TYR A 65 -7.87 -8.53 14.37
N VAL A 66 -7.28 -8.92 13.25
CA VAL A 66 -6.28 -8.10 12.55
C VAL A 66 -6.71 -7.89 11.11
N VAL A 67 -6.64 -6.67 10.64
CA VAL A 67 -6.73 -6.31 9.22
C VAL A 67 -5.34 -5.94 8.77
N VAL A 68 -4.75 -6.76 7.91
CA VAL A 68 -3.38 -6.58 7.42
C VAL A 68 -3.34 -6.29 5.93
N GLU A 69 -2.42 -5.43 5.52
CA GLU A 69 -2.13 -5.15 4.12
C GLU A 69 -1.50 -6.36 3.42
N SER A 70 -1.47 -6.34 2.09
CA SER A 70 -0.86 -7.40 1.28
C SER A 70 -0.29 -6.90 -0.06
N THR A 71 0.18 -5.66 -0.10
CA THR A 71 0.72 -5.07 -1.33
C THR A 71 1.86 -5.92 -1.93
N TYR A 72 2.74 -6.43 -1.08
CA TYR A 72 3.82 -7.35 -1.45
C TYR A 72 3.65 -8.73 -0.80
N GLY A 73 2.42 -9.17 -0.58
CA GLY A 73 2.09 -10.43 0.07
C GLY A 73 2.55 -11.69 -0.67
N ASP A 74 2.91 -11.57 -1.94
CA ASP A 74 3.36 -12.66 -2.83
C ASP A 74 4.84 -12.60 -3.21
N ARG A 75 5.61 -11.65 -2.65
CA ARG A 75 7.01 -11.41 -3.05
C ARG A 75 7.86 -10.87 -1.93
N GLU A 76 9.16 -11.06 -2.09
CA GLU A 76 10.20 -10.47 -1.27
C GLU A 76 10.85 -9.29 -2.01
N HIS A 77 11.51 -8.39 -1.26
CA HIS A 77 12.34 -7.37 -1.88
C HIS A 77 13.53 -8.01 -2.59
N PRO A 78 13.91 -7.51 -3.78
CA PRO A 78 15.09 -8.03 -4.47
C PRO A 78 16.34 -7.72 -3.65
N GLU A 79 17.18 -8.74 -3.44
CA GLU A 79 18.53 -8.55 -2.91
C GLU A 79 19.41 -7.91 -3.97
N PRO A 80 20.11 -6.80 -3.67
CA PRO A 80 21.04 -6.20 -4.61
C PRO A 80 22.16 -7.16 -4.96
N VAL A 81 22.37 -7.42 -6.26
CA VAL A 81 23.44 -8.32 -6.73
C VAL A 81 24.85 -7.74 -6.46
N ASN A 82 24.97 -6.41 -6.54
CA ASN A 82 26.23 -5.69 -6.33
C ASN A 82 26.00 -4.53 -5.34
N LEU A 83 25.82 -3.32 -5.88
CA LEU A 83 25.48 -2.13 -5.10
C LEU A 83 23.99 -1.84 -5.23
N PRO A 84 23.34 -1.36 -4.16
CA PRO A 84 21.94 -0.95 -4.22
C PRO A 84 21.70 0.05 -5.35
N HIS A 85 20.57 -0.10 -6.05
CA HIS A 85 20.14 0.77 -7.15
C HIS A 85 21.14 0.94 -8.30
N GLU A 86 21.98 -0.09 -8.57
CA GLU A 86 22.99 0.01 -9.64
C GLU A 86 22.36 0.21 -11.03
N GLY A 87 21.18 -0.37 -11.26
CA GLY A 87 20.39 -0.14 -12.47
C GLY A 87 20.06 1.34 -12.69
N LEU A 88 19.68 2.05 -11.64
CA LEU A 88 19.44 3.50 -11.71
C LEU A 88 20.75 4.27 -12.01
N ALA A 89 21.84 3.93 -11.32
CA ALA A 89 23.13 4.57 -11.54
C ALA A 89 23.58 4.42 -13.00
N ASP A 90 23.42 3.23 -13.58
CA ASP A 90 23.73 2.96 -14.99
C ASP A 90 22.86 3.79 -15.94
N VAL A 91 21.55 3.86 -15.69
CA VAL A 91 20.64 4.69 -16.51
C VAL A 91 21.06 6.15 -16.46
N VAL A 92 21.38 6.68 -15.28
CA VAL A 92 21.81 8.07 -15.13
C VAL A 92 23.10 8.33 -15.89
N ARG A 93 24.13 7.47 -15.72
CA ARG A 93 25.43 7.62 -16.41
C ARG A 93 25.28 7.67 -17.93
N ARG A 94 24.62 6.66 -18.54
CA ARG A 94 24.47 6.59 -19.99
C ARG A 94 23.54 7.65 -20.55
N THR A 95 22.51 8.08 -19.78
CA THR A 95 21.60 9.14 -20.20
C THR A 95 22.31 10.49 -20.24
N VAL A 96 23.06 10.82 -19.20
CA VAL A 96 23.85 12.06 -19.14
C VAL A 96 24.95 12.06 -20.20
N SER A 97 25.62 10.93 -20.42
CA SER A 97 26.70 10.85 -21.44
C SER A 97 26.18 11.08 -22.87
N ARG A 98 24.93 10.74 -23.18
CA ARG A 98 24.29 11.04 -24.48
C ARG A 98 23.62 12.42 -24.55
N GLY A 99 23.80 13.27 -23.52
CA GLY A 99 23.22 14.60 -23.44
C GLY A 99 21.73 14.63 -23.13
N GLY A 100 21.18 13.57 -22.54
CA GLY A 100 19.79 13.46 -22.10
C GLY A 100 19.59 13.76 -20.62
N SER A 101 18.33 13.81 -20.20
CA SER A 101 17.92 14.01 -18.83
C SER A 101 17.10 12.82 -18.33
N VAL A 102 17.09 12.60 -17.01
CA VAL A 102 16.37 11.50 -16.37
C VAL A 102 15.15 12.03 -15.64
N LEU A 103 13.96 11.45 -15.91
CA LEU A 103 12.75 11.69 -15.15
C LEU A 103 12.50 10.52 -14.19
N LEU A 104 12.29 10.86 -12.93
CA LEU A 104 11.91 9.95 -11.85
C LEU A 104 10.48 10.28 -11.39
N PRO A 105 9.46 9.63 -11.96
CA PRO A 105 8.11 9.70 -11.40
C PRO A 105 8.11 9.14 -9.98
N ALA A 106 7.74 9.95 -8.99
CA ALA A 106 7.76 9.58 -7.59
C ALA A 106 6.51 10.08 -6.85
N PHE A 107 6.07 9.35 -5.83
CA PHE A 107 5.11 9.89 -4.90
C PHE A 107 5.73 11.08 -4.16
N ALA A 108 4.87 12.05 -3.84
CA ALA A 108 5.32 13.31 -3.25
C ALA A 108 5.84 13.14 -1.82
N ILE A 109 5.31 12.15 -1.12
CA ILE A 109 5.66 11.86 0.28
C ILE A 109 6.37 10.52 0.31
N ASP A 110 7.42 10.48 1.06
CA ASP A 110 8.35 9.39 1.31
C ASP A 110 9.19 9.00 0.08
N ARG A 111 8.57 8.63 -1.06
CA ARG A 111 9.32 8.21 -2.23
C ARG A 111 10.28 9.28 -2.77
N THR A 112 9.91 10.55 -2.71
CA THR A 112 10.79 11.65 -3.09
C THR A 112 12.00 11.72 -2.14
N GLU A 113 11.79 11.58 -0.86
CA GLU A 113 12.81 11.60 0.17
C GLU A 113 13.77 10.42 0.02
N VAL A 114 13.23 9.22 -0.18
CA VAL A 114 14.04 8.01 -0.44
C VAL A 114 14.88 8.15 -1.71
N VAL A 115 14.31 8.63 -2.81
CA VAL A 115 15.04 8.88 -4.06
C VAL A 115 16.16 9.90 -3.84
N LEU A 116 15.91 10.98 -3.11
CA LEU A 116 16.95 11.98 -2.80
C LEU A 116 18.06 11.38 -1.96
N ARG A 117 17.75 10.54 -0.98
CA ARG A 117 18.73 9.84 -0.13
C ARG A 117 19.63 8.95 -0.99
N VAL A 118 19.02 8.17 -1.89
CA VAL A 118 19.75 7.27 -2.81
C VAL A 118 20.65 8.07 -3.77
N LEU A 119 20.13 9.12 -4.41
CA LEU A 119 20.91 9.96 -5.31
C LEU A 119 22.07 10.69 -4.60
N SER A 120 21.86 11.09 -3.33
CA SER A 120 22.92 11.67 -2.51
C SER A 120 24.06 10.69 -2.29
N GLY A 121 23.74 9.46 -1.83
CA GLY A 121 24.74 8.42 -1.65
C GLY A 121 25.49 8.08 -2.95
N MET A 122 24.77 7.90 -4.07
CA MET A 122 25.39 7.64 -5.38
C MET A 122 26.35 8.76 -5.82
N ARG A 123 26.03 10.01 -5.49
CA ARG A 123 26.86 11.16 -5.81
C ARG A 123 28.11 11.20 -4.94
N GLN A 124 27.96 10.96 -3.64
CA GLN A 124 29.09 10.87 -2.69
C GLN A 124 30.06 9.76 -3.07
N ASP A 125 29.55 8.63 -3.53
CA ASP A 125 30.33 7.46 -3.99
C ASP A 125 30.88 7.61 -5.41
N GLY A 126 30.58 8.70 -6.10
CA GLY A 126 31.00 8.93 -7.50
C GLY A 126 30.34 7.99 -8.51
N ARG A 127 29.23 7.35 -8.15
CA ARG A 127 28.48 6.40 -9.00
C ARG A 127 27.67 7.09 -10.09
N ILE A 128 27.30 8.35 -9.91
CA ILE A 128 26.58 9.17 -10.89
C ILE A 128 27.28 10.52 -11.10
N PRO A 129 27.17 11.12 -12.32
CA PRO A 129 27.74 12.43 -12.59
C PRO A 129 27.06 13.53 -11.78
N ASP A 130 27.81 14.61 -11.54
CA ASP A 130 27.32 15.79 -10.84
C ASP A 130 26.46 16.67 -11.78
N VAL A 131 25.17 16.39 -11.83
CA VAL A 131 24.19 17.14 -12.62
C VAL A 131 23.09 17.71 -11.69
N PRO A 132 22.42 18.82 -12.06
CA PRO A 132 21.34 19.36 -11.27
C PRO A 132 20.22 18.35 -11.03
N ILE A 133 19.66 18.35 -9.81
CA ILE A 133 18.51 17.54 -9.41
C ILE A 133 17.35 18.48 -9.10
N TYR A 134 16.24 18.35 -9.81
CA TYR A 134 15.05 19.16 -9.63
C TYR A 134 13.94 18.36 -8.93
N VAL A 135 13.42 18.85 -7.81
CA VAL A 135 12.16 18.37 -7.24
C VAL A 135 11.04 19.26 -7.74
N ASN A 136 10.32 18.76 -8.75
CA ASN A 136 9.23 19.50 -9.39
C ASN A 136 7.85 18.98 -8.97
N SER A 137 7.55 19.17 -7.68
CA SER A 137 6.26 18.86 -7.07
C SER A 137 6.02 19.76 -5.86
N PRO A 138 4.96 20.60 -5.84
CA PRO A 138 4.66 21.43 -4.69
C PRO A 138 4.44 20.65 -3.40
N MET A 139 3.79 19.48 -3.50
CA MET A 139 3.54 18.60 -2.37
C MET A 139 4.84 17.98 -1.84
N ALA A 140 5.72 17.51 -2.73
CA ALA A 140 7.01 16.97 -2.32
C ALA A 140 7.89 18.04 -1.64
N THR A 141 7.92 19.26 -2.19
CA THR A 141 8.63 20.38 -1.58
C THR A 141 8.08 20.71 -0.17
N ALA A 142 6.76 20.66 0.00
CA ALA A 142 6.14 20.83 1.32
C ALA A 142 6.51 19.68 2.26
N ALA A 143 6.46 18.43 1.78
CA ALA A 143 6.86 17.25 2.55
C ALA A 143 8.32 17.33 3.01
N LEU A 144 9.25 17.67 2.14
CA LEU A 144 10.67 17.88 2.51
C LEU A 144 10.82 18.83 3.69
N SER A 145 10.02 19.89 3.74
CA SER A 145 10.06 20.84 4.85
C SER A 145 9.56 20.25 6.18
N VAL A 146 8.67 19.24 6.11
CA VAL A 146 8.21 18.47 7.29
C VAL A 146 9.29 17.49 7.73
N TYR A 147 9.87 16.72 6.81
CA TYR A 147 10.97 15.79 7.10
C TYR A 147 12.15 16.49 7.77
N ARG A 148 12.52 17.71 7.34
CA ARG A 148 13.57 18.54 7.99
C ARG A 148 13.30 18.81 9.46
N ARG A 149 12.05 18.81 9.90
CA ARG A 149 11.66 19.09 11.30
C ARG A 149 11.36 17.82 12.12
N ALA A 150 11.23 16.68 11.46
CA ALA A 150 10.80 15.41 12.05
C ALA A 150 11.97 14.49 12.42
N SER A 151 13.12 15.02 12.82
CA SER A 151 14.35 14.24 13.08
C SER A 151 14.16 13.07 14.05
N LYS A 152 13.21 13.17 15.01
CA LYS A 152 12.90 12.10 15.97
C LYS A 152 12.26 10.86 15.30
N GLU A 153 11.61 11.03 14.15
CA GLU A 153 10.95 9.97 13.41
C GLU A 153 11.86 9.33 12.35
N LEU A 154 13.00 9.96 12.08
CA LEU A 154 13.97 9.48 11.11
C LEU A 154 14.96 8.53 11.76
N ARG A 155 15.63 7.72 10.94
CA ARG A 155 16.70 6.84 11.39
C ARG A 155 17.78 7.62 12.12
N PRO A 156 18.32 7.09 13.25
CA PRO A 156 19.33 7.81 14.03
C PRO A 156 20.68 7.98 13.31
N ASP A 157 20.95 7.10 12.33
CA ASP A 157 22.16 7.09 11.51
C ASP A 157 22.05 7.99 10.26
N LEU A 158 20.91 8.65 10.06
CA LEU A 158 20.66 9.51 8.92
C LEU A 158 21.15 10.94 9.22
N ASP A 159 22.10 11.43 8.45
CA ASP A 159 22.39 12.86 8.44
C ASP A 159 21.41 13.57 7.49
N LEU A 160 20.55 14.41 8.06
CA LEU A 160 19.59 15.20 7.30
C LEU A 160 20.25 16.16 6.31
N GLU A 161 21.46 16.64 6.62
CA GLU A 161 22.22 17.52 5.75
C GLU A 161 22.59 16.81 4.44
N ASP A 162 22.90 15.51 4.50
CA ASP A 162 23.37 14.73 3.38
C ASP A 162 22.33 14.56 2.26
N PHE A 163 21.04 14.52 2.59
CA PHE A 163 20.02 14.31 1.55
C PHE A 163 19.09 15.51 1.33
N VAL A 164 18.93 16.35 2.34
CA VAL A 164 18.07 17.53 2.25
C VAL A 164 18.81 18.74 1.70
N LYS A 165 20.11 18.82 1.93
CA LYS A 165 21.00 19.85 1.39
C LYS A 165 21.92 19.33 0.28
N LEU A 166 21.45 18.35 -0.48
CA LEU A 166 22.20 17.79 -1.60
C LEU A 166 22.67 18.90 -2.55
N PRO A 167 23.99 19.03 -2.82
CA PRO A 167 24.51 20.03 -3.74
C PRO A 167 23.82 19.95 -5.12
N GLY A 168 23.44 21.08 -5.69
CA GLY A 168 22.71 21.12 -6.96
C GLY A 168 21.23 20.71 -6.88
N LEU A 169 20.67 20.50 -5.69
CA LEU A 169 19.23 20.30 -5.49
C LEU A 169 18.48 21.62 -5.66
N VAL A 170 17.47 21.59 -6.51
CA VAL A 170 16.59 22.72 -6.81
C VAL A 170 15.14 22.35 -6.54
N GLU A 171 14.54 22.99 -5.56
CA GLU A 171 13.11 22.84 -5.28
C GLU A 171 12.29 23.78 -6.16
N VAL A 172 11.55 23.23 -7.13
CA VAL A 172 10.72 24.01 -8.07
C VAL A 172 9.34 24.28 -7.45
N ARG A 173 9.21 25.44 -6.85
CA ARG A 173 8.00 25.83 -6.09
C ARG A 173 6.94 26.49 -6.97
N SER A 174 7.34 27.44 -7.81
CA SER A 174 6.39 28.21 -8.63
C SER A 174 5.91 27.42 -9.87
N ALA A 175 4.76 27.82 -10.40
CA ALA A 175 4.28 27.31 -11.67
C ALA A 175 5.14 27.83 -12.83
N GLU A 176 5.66 29.05 -12.72
CA GLU A 176 6.51 29.67 -13.72
C GLU A 176 7.84 28.91 -13.87
N ASP A 177 8.54 28.61 -12.75
CA ASP A 177 9.76 27.84 -12.77
C ASP A 177 9.54 26.42 -13.30
N SER A 178 8.39 25.81 -12.94
CA SER A 178 7.99 24.51 -13.45
C SER A 178 7.80 24.52 -14.97
N MET A 179 7.15 25.55 -15.50
CA MET A 179 7.00 25.72 -16.95
C MET A 179 8.33 26.02 -17.64
N ALA A 180 9.20 26.81 -17.02
CA ALA A 180 10.52 27.11 -17.54
C ALA A 180 11.36 25.82 -17.66
N LEU A 181 11.36 24.98 -16.63
CA LEU A 181 12.03 23.69 -16.63
C LEU A 181 11.45 22.75 -17.71
N THR A 182 10.15 22.64 -17.79
CA THR A 182 9.47 21.76 -18.76
C THR A 182 9.65 22.24 -20.20
N ARG A 183 9.63 23.54 -20.47
CA ARG A 183 9.80 24.10 -21.82
C ARG A 183 11.25 24.05 -22.33
N GLY A 184 12.17 23.48 -21.55
CA GLY A 184 13.55 23.25 -21.97
C GLY A 184 14.40 24.49 -22.02
N ARG A 185 14.18 25.45 -21.11
CA ARG A 185 15.15 26.55 -20.87
C ARG A 185 16.48 26.00 -20.32
N HIS A 186 16.43 24.83 -19.65
CA HIS A 186 17.61 24.07 -19.23
C HIS A 186 17.94 23.02 -20.29
N ARG A 187 18.96 23.24 -21.08
CA ARG A 187 19.40 22.32 -22.14
C ARG A 187 20.41 21.29 -21.66
N ASP A 188 21.01 21.53 -20.50
CA ASP A 188 22.00 20.65 -19.93
C ASP A 188 21.35 19.41 -19.28
N PRO A 189 22.04 18.28 -19.29
CA PRO A 189 21.59 17.06 -18.62
C PRO A 189 21.26 17.32 -17.16
N HIS A 190 20.13 16.76 -16.70
CA HIS A 190 19.67 16.90 -15.33
C HIS A 190 18.76 15.74 -14.92
N ILE A 191 18.49 15.63 -13.63
CA ILE A 191 17.54 14.68 -13.07
C ILE A 191 16.31 15.46 -12.59
N VAL A 192 15.10 14.97 -12.90
CA VAL A 192 13.83 15.55 -12.42
C VAL A 192 13.07 14.51 -11.62
N ILE A 193 12.75 14.82 -10.37
CA ILE A 193 11.81 14.06 -9.53
C ILE A 193 10.48 14.80 -9.58
N SER A 194 9.40 14.12 -10.02
CA SER A 194 8.09 14.77 -10.18
C SER A 194 6.94 13.83 -9.82
N SER A 195 5.93 14.36 -9.15
CA SER A 195 4.73 13.61 -8.77
C SER A 195 3.68 13.64 -9.91
N SER A 196 2.94 12.54 -10.15
CA SER A 196 2.74 11.34 -9.35
C SER A 196 3.65 10.17 -9.78
N GLY A 197 3.89 9.24 -8.83
CA GLY A 197 4.75 8.07 -9.05
C GLY A 197 4.24 7.07 -10.11
N MET A 198 2.92 7.03 -10.36
CA MET A 198 2.31 6.17 -11.39
C MET A 198 1.94 6.95 -12.68
N ALA A 199 2.45 8.17 -12.83
CA ALA A 199 2.18 9.04 -13.99
C ALA A 199 0.68 9.28 -14.30
N THR A 200 -0.17 9.29 -13.27
CA THR A 200 -1.62 9.46 -13.42
C THR A 200 -2.06 10.91 -13.58
N GLY A 201 -1.30 11.85 -13.02
CA GLY A 201 -1.64 13.28 -13.05
C GLY A 201 -0.49 14.15 -12.51
N GLY A 202 -0.70 15.46 -12.46
CA GLY A 202 0.26 16.42 -11.93
C GLY A 202 1.35 16.85 -12.90
N ARG A 203 2.39 17.49 -12.35
CA ARG A 203 3.49 18.07 -13.14
C ARG A 203 4.30 17.04 -13.94
N VAL A 204 4.32 15.79 -13.49
CA VAL A 204 5.01 14.68 -14.18
C VAL A 204 4.52 14.50 -15.62
N LEU A 205 3.22 14.77 -15.89
CA LEU A 205 2.68 14.65 -17.24
C LEU A 205 3.28 15.64 -18.23
N HIS A 206 3.60 16.86 -17.79
CA HIS A 206 4.28 17.85 -18.64
C HIS A 206 5.72 17.41 -18.95
N HIS A 207 6.40 16.77 -18.00
CA HIS A 207 7.72 16.20 -18.24
C HIS A 207 7.64 15.02 -19.19
N LEU A 208 6.68 14.10 -19.01
CA LEU A 208 6.49 12.96 -19.90
C LEU A 208 6.17 13.40 -21.34
N GLU A 209 5.25 14.37 -21.51
CA GLU A 209 4.92 14.91 -22.82
C GLU A 209 6.17 15.43 -23.56
N ARG A 210 7.11 16.03 -22.83
CA ARG A 210 8.29 16.64 -23.40
C ARG A 210 9.47 15.67 -23.56
N MET A 211 9.65 14.75 -22.60
CA MET A 211 10.83 13.90 -22.52
C MET A 211 10.69 12.57 -23.28
N LEU A 212 9.47 12.01 -23.34
CA LEU A 212 9.22 10.72 -24.00
C LEU A 212 9.58 10.70 -25.49
N PRO A 213 9.37 11.77 -26.28
CA PRO A 213 9.72 11.76 -27.72
C PRO A 213 11.22 11.78 -28.01
N ASP A 214 12.06 12.17 -27.03
CA ASP A 214 13.51 12.32 -27.26
C ASP A 214 14.25 11.07 -26.75
N PRO A 215 14.90 10.28 -27.67
CA PRO A 215 15.60 9.04 -27.30
C PRO A 215 16.84 9.26 -26.43
N ARG A 216 17.31 10.49 -26.28
CA ARG A 216 18.41 10.80 -25.36
C ARG A 216 17.97 10.71 -23.89
N ASN A 217 16.70 10.92 -23.60
CA ASN A 217 16.16 10.93 -22.25
C ASN A 217 15.88 9.52 -21.71
N ALA A 218 15.71 9.44 -20.40
CA ALA A 218 15.21 8.24 -19.72
C ALA A 218 14.12 8.58 -18.73
N VAL A 219 13.20 7.62 -18.52
CA VAL A 219 12.20 7.62 -17.45
C VAL A 219 12.45 6.38 -16.61
N VAL A 220 12.72 6.57 -15.32
CA VAL A 220 12.93 5.47 -14.37
C VAL A 220 11.76 5.43 -13.38
N LEU A 221 10.99 4.37 -13.44
CA LEU A 221 9.85 4.16 -12.56
C LEU A 221 10.33 3.57 -11.23
N THR A 222 10.00 4.23 -10.13
CA THR A 222 10.56 3.97 -8.80
C THR A 222 9.63 3.08 -7.95
N GLY A 223 9.31 1.89 -8.45
CA GLY A 223 8.49 0.91 -7.72
C GLY A 223 7.21 0.52 -8.46
N TYR A 224 6.28 -0.06 -7.71
CA TYR A 224 5.04 -0.66 -8.23
C TYR A 224 4.21 0.32 -9.09
N GLN A 225 3.69 -0.21 -10.19
CA GLN A 225 2.81 0.52 -11.11
C GLN A 225 1.47 -0.20 -11.22
N GLY A 226 0.42 0.41 -10.69
CA GLY A 226 -0.93 -0.17 -10.68
C GLY A 226 -1.53 -0.35 -12.07
N ALA A 227 -2.36 -1.38 -12.24
CA ALA A 227 -3.08 -1.65 -13.48
C ALA A 227 -3.87 -0.41 -13.96
N GLY A 228 -3.88 -0.17 -15.27
CA GLY A 228 -4.57 0.97 -15.89
C GLY A 228 -3.87 2.32 -15.76
N THR A 229 -2.70 2.41 -15.11
CA THR A 229 -1.91 3.63 -15.02
C THR A 229 -0.99 3.82 -16.23
N ARG A 230 -0.57 5.07 -16.48
CA ARG A 230 0.42 5.35 -17.54
C ARG A 230 1.80 4.77 -17.20
N GLY A 231 2.17 4.77 -15.92
CA GLY A 231 3.41 4.13 -15.46
C GLY A 231 3.41 2.65 -15.81
N ARG A 232 2.29 1.93 -15.57
CA ARG A 232 2.14 0.52 -15.95
C ARG A 232 2.25 0.32 -17.47
N ALA A 233 1.60 1.16 -18.25
CA ALA A 233 1.69 1.09 -19.72
C ALA A 233 3.14 1.28 -20.21
N LEU A 234 3.94 2.18 -19.59
CA LEU A 234 5.36 2.34 -19.92
C LEU A 234 6.17 1.07 -19.61
N VAL A 235 5.94 0.46 -18.44
CA VAL A 235 6.61 -0.81 -18.04
C VAL A 235 6.28 -1.92 -19.04
N GLU A 236 5.04 -1.98 -19.52
CA GLU A 236 4.56 -2.96 -20.50
C GLU A 236 5.01 -2.65 -21.94
N GLY A 237 5.82 -1.60 -22.15
CA GLY A 237 6.43 -1.28 -23.44
C GLY A 237 5.53 -0.51 -24.41
N ALA A 238 4.57 0.27 -23.89
CA ALA A 238 3.73 1.15 -24.72
C ALA A 238 4.58 2.02 -25.65
N LYS A 239 4.25 2.03 -26.94
CA LYS A 239 4.94 2.84 -27.94
C LYS A 239 4.47 4.29 -28.00
N GLN A 240 3.33 4.55 -27.37
CA GLN A 240 2.76 5.89 -27.21
C GLN A 240 1.87 5.96 -25.96
N LEU A 241 1.79 7.14 -25.35
CA LEU A 241 0.92 7.41 -24.20
C LEU A 241 -0.07 8.52 -24.53
N LYS A 242 -1.31 8.38 -24.07
CA LYS A 242 -2.30 9.47 -24.14
C LYS A 242 -2.11 10.45 -22.99
N ILE A 243 -1.62 11.65 -23.31
CA ILE A 243 -1.39 12.76 -22.37
C ILE A 243 -2.14 13.99 -22.89
N TYR A 244 -2.97 14.62 -22.07
CA TYR A 244 -3.78 15.79 -22.43
C TYR A 244 -4.56 15.63 -23.75
N GLY A 245 -5.06 14.41 -24.02
CA GLY A 245 -5.81 14.12 -25.24
C GLY A 245 -4.97 13.81 -26.47
N GLN A 246 -3.66 14.01 -26.43
CA GLN A 246 -2.71 13.74 -27.51
C GLN A 246 -1.96 12.42 -27.29
N TYR A 247 -1.60 11.73 -28.37
CA TYR A 247 -0.73 10.56 -28.30
C TYR A 247 0.73 10.98 -28.42
N VAL A 248 1.49 10.81 -27.35
CA VAL A 248 2.90 11.14 -27.24
C VAL A 248 3.72 9.87 -27.54
N PRO A 249 4.61 9.86 -28.55
CA PRO A 249 5.44 8.70 -28.82
C PRO A 249 6.45 8.44 -27.70
N VAL A 250 6.79 7.19 -27.46
CA VAL A 250 7.77 6.75 -26.45
C VAL A 250 9.04 6.30 -27.17
N HIS A 251 10.00 7.20 -27.24
CA HIS A 251 11.34 6.94 -27.75
C HIS A 251 12.39 6.98 -26.64
N ALA A 252 12.10 7.66 -25.54
CA ALA A 252 12.94 7.68 -24.35
C ALA A 252 13.14 6.27 -23.79
N GLU A 253 14.28 6.04 -23.18
CA GLU A 253 14.55 4.81 -22.44
C GLU A 253 13.61 4.69 -21.24
N ILE A 254 12.97 3.53 -21.09
CA ILE A 254 12.14 3.22 -19.94
C ILE A 254 12.82 2.17 -19.10
N ALA A 255 13.04 2.48 -17.82
CA ALA A 255 13.61 1.57 -16.83
C ALA A 255 12.74 1.50 -15.58
N VAL A 256 12.90 0.44 -14.81
CA VAL A 256 12.24 0.24 -13.53
C VAL A 256 13.31 -0.04 -12.49
N ASP A 257 13.20 0.63 -11.35
CA ASP A 257 13.97 0.30 -10.17
C ASP A 257 13.00 -0.14 -9.06
N ALA A 258 12.94 -1.45 -8.82
CA ALA A 258 12.05 -2.06 -7.85
C ALA A 258 12.53 -1.94 -6.40
N GLU A 259 13.80 -1.60 -6.20
CA GLU A 259 14.42 -1.47 -4.86
C GLU A 259 13.86 -0.30 -4.05
N PHE A 260 13.19 0.64 -4.71
CA PHE A 260 12.58 1.79 -4.04
C PHE A 260 11.31 1.48 -3.27
N SER A 261 10.74 0.29 -3.32
CA SER A 261 9.54 0.00 -2.55
C SER A 261 9.83 0.06 -1.04
N VAL A 262 8.96 0.75 -0.33
CA VAL A 262 9.04 0.88 1.13
C VAL A 262 7.93 0.10 1.86
N HIS A 263 7.07 -0.61 1.12
CA HIS A 263 6.14 -1.55 1.73
C HIS A 263 6.90 -2.72 2.37
N ALA A 264 6.36 -3.23 3.45
CA ALA A 264 6.75 -4.52 3.99
C ALA A 264 6.57 -5.60 2.92
N ASP A 265 7.54 -6.50 2.79
CA ASP A 265 7.43 -7.67 1.91
C ASP A 265 6.72 -8.84 2.61
N ALA A 266 6.61 -9.97 1.93
CA ALA A 266 5.84 -11.10 2.44
C ALA A 266 6.40 -11.64 3.76
N SER A 267 7.71 -11.63 3.94
CA SER A 267 8.37 -12.05 5.19
C SER A 267 8.21 -11.00 6.29
N ASP A 268 8.37 -9.72 5.99
CA ASP A 268 8.13 -8.62 6.92
C ASP A 268 6.68 -8.64 7.46
N LEU A 269 5.68 -8.84 6.56
CA LEU A 269 4.26 -8.94 6.93
C LEU A 269 3.99 -10.13 7.85
N LEU A 270 4.57 -11.28 7.55
CA LEU A 270 4.46 -12.49 8.36
C LEU A 270 5.09 -12.28 9.75
N ASP A 271 6.28 -11.71 9.81
CA ASP A 271 7.00 -11.46 11.06
C ASP A 271 6.28 -10.41 11.92
N TRP A 272 5.69 -9.39 11.29
CA TRP A 272 4.87 -8.43 12.00
C TRP A 272 3.66 -9.10 12.68
N VAL A 273 2.94 -9.97 11.96
CA VAL A 273 1.80 -10.70 12.54
C VAL A 273 2.28 -11.68 13.63
N ARG A 274 3.40 -12.39 13.40
CA ARG A 274 4.00 -13.32 14.38
C ARG A 274 4.36 -12.65 15.69
N ALA A 275 4.78 -11.40 15.66
CA ALA A 275 5.16 -10.63 16.84
C ALA A 275 3.96 -10.15 17.68
N LEU A 276 2.74 -10.21 17.17
CA LEU A 276 1.55 -9.77 17.90
C LEU A 276 1.26 -10.65 19.11
N THR A 277 1.07 -10.03 20.26
CA THR A 277 0.73 -10.72 21.51
C THR A 277 -0.44 -10.01 22.20
N PRO A 278 -1.57 -10.70 22.48
CA PRO A 278 -1.89 -12.07 22.09
C PRO A 278 -2.00 -12.28 20.58
N ALA A 279 -1.86 -13.53 20.13
CA ALA A 279 -2.09 -13.89 18.74
C ALA A 279 -3.55 -13.62 18.33
N PRO A 280 -3.82 -13.15 17.10
CA PRO A 280 -5.19 -12.88 16.66
C PRO A 280 -5.99 -14.16 16.47
N ALA A 281 -7.30 -14.08 16.70
CA ALA A 281 -8.22 -15.18 16.42
C ALA A 281 -8.51 -15.32 14.91
N THR A 282 -8.48 -14.21 14.16
CA THR A 282 -8.66 -14.20 12.71
C THR A 282 -7.94 -12.99 12.11
N ILE A 283 -7.38 -13.20 10.92
CA ILE A 283 -6.72 -12.17 10.12
C ILE A 283 -7.52 -11.92 8.85
N PHE A 284 -7.79 -10.66 8.55
CA PHE A 284 -8.37 -10.20 7.29
C PHE A 284 -7.27 -9.59 6.45
N VAL A 285 -6.98 -10.23 5.31
CA VAL A 285 -5.94 -9.78 4.38
C VAL A 285 -6.56 -8.89 3.32
N THR A 286 -6.06 -7.65 3.23
CA THR A 286 -6.64 -6.59 2.38
C THR A 286 -5.54 -5.80 1.67
N HIS A 287 -5.93 -4.79 0.85
CA HIS A 287 -4.99 -3.82 0.27
C HIS A 287 -3.85 -4.46 -0.55
N GLY A 288 -4.17 -5.41 -1.42
CA GLY A 288 -3.25 -6.04 -2.36
C GLY A 288 -3.98 -6.50 -3.62
N GLU A 289 -3.23 -6.88 -4.65
CA GLU A 289 -3.80 -7.63 -5.77
C GLU A 289 -4.32 -8.98 -5.27
N GLU A 290 -5.32 -9.54 -5.93
CA GLU A 290 -5.97 -10.78 -5.47
C GLU A 290 -4.98 -11.91 -5.25
N SER A 291 -4.00 -12.07 -6.15
CA SER A 291 -2.94 -13.08 -6.02
C SER A 291 -2.09 -12.86 -4.76
N ALA A 292 -1.64 -11.62 -4.53
CA ALA A 292 -0.82 -11.28 -3.37
C ALA A 292 -1.56 -11.51 -2.05
N SER A 293 -2.83 -11.08 -1.99
CA SER A 293 -3.67 -11.27 -0.80
C SER A 293 -3.89 -12.75 -0.50
N ARG A 294 -4.17 -13.59 -1.53
CA ARG A 294 -4.35 -15.03 -1.35
C ARG A 294 -3.07 -15.72 -0.90
N THR A 295 -1.94 -15.41 -1.55
CA THR A 295 -0.64 -15.98 -1.18
C THR A 295 -0.28 -15.66 0.28
N LEU A 296 -0.47 -14.40 0.70
CA LEU A 296 -0.22 -14.02 2.10
C LEU A 296 -1.16 -14.75 3.07
N ALA A 297 -2.46 -14.84 2.75
CA ALA A 297 -3.43 -15.54 3.60
C ALA A 297 -3.07 -17.02 3.78
N GLU A 298 -2.65 -17.70 2.70
CA GLU A 298 -2.18 -19.08 2.74
C GLU A 298 -0.93 -19.24 3.60
N ARG A 299 0.07 -18.35 3.46
CA ARG A 299 1.28 -18.34 4.30
C ARG A 299 0.96 -18.10 5.77
N LEU A 300 0.15 -17.09 6.09
CA LEU A 300 -0.25 -16.80 7.47
C LEU A 300 -0.94 -18.02 8.12
N HIS A 301 -1.84 -18.67 7.39
CA HIS A 301 -2.49 -19.88 7.90
C HIS A 301 -1.50 -21.04 8.08
N ALA A 302 -0.66 -21.30 7.08
CA ALA A 302 0.27 -22.44 7.11
C ALA A 302 1.37 -22.29 8.17
N GLU A 303 1.92 -21.07 8.33
CA GLU A 303 3.08 -20.85 9.20
C GLU A 303 2.69 -20.45 10.64
N LEU A 304 1.54 -19.79 10.85
CA LEU A 304 1.11 -19.32 12.16
C LEU A 304 -0.07 -20.10 12.73
N GLY A 305 -0.76 -20.92 11.92
CA GLY A 305 -1.95 -21.65 12.34
C GLY A 305 -3.17 -20.76 12.59
N VAL A 306 -3.13 -19.49 12.20
CA VAL A 306 -4.22 -18.53 12.40
C VAL A 306 -5.12 -18.52 11.17
N PRO A 307 -6.46 -18.54 11.34
CA PRO A 307 -7.38 -18.34 10.22
C PRO A 307 -7.14 -17.01 9.52
N ALA A 308 -6.88 -17.04 8.22
CA ALA A 308 -6.67 -15.86 7.39
C ALA A 308 -7.68 -15.84 6.24
N VAL A 309 -8.35 -14.71 6.05
CA VAL A 309 -9.46 -14.54 5.11
C VAL A 309 -9.17 -13.35 4.21
N VAL A 310 -9.39 -13.50 2.91
CA VAL A 310 -9.37 -12.40 1.94
C VAL A 310 -10.82 -11.96 1.70
N PRO A 311 -11.28 -10.84 2.28
CA PRO A 311 -12.66 -10.41 2.14
C PRO A 311 -12.92 -9.84 0.74
N SER A 312 -14.13 -10.03 0.24
CA SER A 312 -14.60 -9.42 -1.01
C SER A 312 -14.93 -7.94 -0.81
N PHE A 313 -14.85 -7.14 -1.86
CA PHE A 313 -15.23 -5.73 -1.78
C PHE A 313 -16.69 -5.56 -1.34
N GLY A 314 -16.91 -4.78 -0.28
CA GLY A 314 -18.23 -4.55 0.29
C GLY A 314 -18.74 -5.67 1.23
N GLU A 315 -17.94 -6.69 1.47
CA GLU A 315 -18.29 -7.74 2.43
C GLU A 315 -18.43 -7.19 3.85
N ARG A 316 -19.41 -7.70 4.59
CA ARG A 316 -19.66 -7.37 6.01
C ARG A 316 -19.32 -8.56 6.86
N VAL A 317 -18.48 -8.34 7.86
CA VAL A 317 -18.11 -9.36 8.84
C VAL A 317 -18.62 -8.93 10.21
N VAL A 318 -19.32 -9.83 10.90
CA VAL A 318 -19.74 -9.62 12.29
C VAL A 318 -18.64 -10.15 13.19
N LEU A 319 -18.04 -9.27 13.97
CA LEU A 319 -16.99 -9.62 14.93
C LEU A 319 -17.64 -9.94 16.29
N SER A 320 -17.44 -11.16 16.80
CA SER A 320 -18.00 -11.59 18.07
C SER A 320 -16.93 -11.91 19.10
N ALA A 321 -17.20 -11.66 20.38
CA ALA A 321 -16.28 -11.95 21.48
C ALA A 321 -16.07 -13.47 21.72
N THR A 322 -16.94 -14.31 21.18
CA THR A 322 -17.03 -15.74 21.52
C THR A 322 -15.98 -16.61 20.83
N LEU A 323 -15.27 -16.11 19.81
CA LEU A 323 -14.26 -16.89 19.06
C LEU A 323 -12.91 -17.00 19.77
N ALA A 324 -12.65 -16.25 20.82
CA ALA A 324 -11.39 -16.30 21.56
C ALA A 324 -11.20 -17.57 22.43
N SER A 325 -12.22 -18.44 22.52
CA SER A 325 -12.23 -19.63 23.43
C SER A 325 -12.32 -20.98 22.72
N ALA A 326 -12.38 -21.05 21.41
CA ALA A 326 -12.50 -22.29 20.67
C ALA A 326 -11.23 -22.60 19.84
N ALA A 327 -10.10 -22.76 20.52
CA ALA A 327 -9.03 -23.57 19.99
C ALA A 327 -9.34 -25.04 20.37
N VAL A 328 -9.41 -25.89 19.36
CA VAL A 328 -9.45 -27.34 19.31
C VAL A 328 -10.77 -27.90 18.77
N ASP A 329 -10.61 -28.62 17.67
CA ASP A 329 -11.58 -29.35 16.84
C ASP A 329 -12.39 -28.49 15.86
N ALA A 330 -11.82 -28.35 14.68
CA ALA A 330 -12.46 -27.73 13.54
C ALA A 330 -13.49 -28.66 12.88
N PRO A 331 -14.79 -28.41 13.02
CA PRO A 331 -15.71 -28.74 11.94
C PRO A 331 -15.70 -27.58 10.92
N SER A 332 -15.96 -27.93 9.67
CA SER A 332 -16.04 -27.03 8.52
C SER A 332 -16.74 -25.69 8.82
N PRO A 333 -16.32 -24.57 8.17
CA PRO A 333 -16.83 -23.26 8.47
C PRO A 333 -18.35 -23.21 8.36
N THR A 334 -19.02 -22.91 9.47
CA THR A 334 -20.45 -22.66 9.51
C THR A 334 -20.69 -21.21 9.11
N ILE A 335 -21.20 -20.97 7.92
CA ILE A 335 -21.60 -19.62 7.47
C ILE A 335 -22.97 -19.34 8.11
N ALA A 336 -23.04 -18.35 9.01
CA ALA A 336 -24.31 -17.86 9.52
C ALA A 336 -24.98 -16.96 8.45
N VAL A 337 -26.04 -17.46 7.84
CA VAL A 337 -26.86 -16.69 6.90
C VAL A 337 -28.05 -16.11 7.66
N GLN A 338 -28.14 -14.79 7.80
CA GLN A 338 -29.33 -14.12 8.29
C GLN A 338 -30.34 -13.99 7.16
N VAL A 339 -31.48 -14.72 7.28
CA VAL A 339 -32.59 -14.58 6.36
C VAL A 339 -33.69 -13.77 7.06
N GLN A 340 -34.02 -12.58 6.52
CA GLN A 340 -35.18 -11.82 6.96
C GLN A 340 -36.46 -12.44 6.36
N VAL A 341 -37.31 -13.01 7.18
CA VAL A 341 -38.63 -13.51 6.77
C VAL A 341 -39.67 -12.45 7.14
N PRO A 342 -40.50 -11.96 6.20
CA PRO A 342 -41.60 -11.05 6.53
C PRO A 342 -42.61 -11.73 7.47
N ALA A 343 -42.96 -11.08 8.58
CA ALA A 343 -43.94 -11.57 9.54
C ALA A 343 -45.33 -11.63 8.91
N GLY A 344 -45.90 -12.83 8.79
CA GLY A 344 -47.31 -13.06 8.48
C GLY A 344 -48.12 -13.32 9.74
N PRO A 345 -49.43 -13.03 9.77
CA PRO A 345 -50.18 -12.88 11.01
C PRO A 345 -50.73 -14.17 11.64
N GLN A 346 -50.25 -15.38 11.40
CA GLN A 346 -50.72 -16.57 12.14
C GLN A 346 -49.76 -17.77 12.12
N GLY A 347 -49.33 -18.21 13.31
CA GLY A 347 -48.86 -19.56 13.66
C GLY A 347 -47.46 -19.98 13.18
N PRO A 348 -46.94 -21.14 13.68
CA PRO A 348 -45.58 -21.59 13.28
C PRO A 348 -45.56 -21.96 11.82
N THR A 349 -44.90 -21.15 11.00
CA THR A 349 -44.79 -21.34 9.55
C THR A 349 -43.53 -22.12 9.28
N ARG A 350 -43.63 -23.28 8.62
CA ARG A 350 -42.49 -23.90 7.94
C ARG A 350 -42.07 -22.99 6.82
N ALA A 351 -40.85 -22.47 6.85
CA ALA A 351 -40.27 -21.76 5.76
C ALA A 351 -39.53 -22.77 4.86
N ASP A 352 -40.11 -23.07 3.72
CA ASP A 352 -39.41 -23.78 2.65
C ASP A 352 -38.51 -22.80 1.95
N LEU A 353 -37.19 -22.98 2.09
CA LEU A 353 -36.18 -22.18 1.40
C LEU A 353 -35.99 -22.66 -0.05
N GLY A 354 -37.08 -22.93 -0.75
CA GLY A 354 -37.06 -23.26 -2.16
C GLY A 354 -36.47 -22.15 -3.01
N GLY A 355 -35.17 -22.24 -3.28
CA GLY A 355 -34.54 -21.50 -4.37
C GLY A 355 -34.39 -19.99 -4.20
N ILE A 356 -33.86 -19.50 -3.07
CA ILE A 356 -33.44 -18.08 -2.97
C ILE A 356 -32.17 -17.92 -3.83
N PRO A 357 -32.20 -17.13 -4.92
CA PRO A 357 -31.00 -16.88 -5.72
C PRO A 357 -30.11 -15.89 -4.99
N VAL A 358 -29.07 -16.38 -4.34
CA VAL A 358 -27.90 -15.59 -3.98
C VAL A 358 -26.99 -15.64 -5.19
N SER A 359 -26.50 -14.50 -5.67
CA SER A 359 -25.65 -14.39 -6.86
C SER A 359 -24.54 -15.46 -6.82
N GLY A 360 -24.65 -16.49 -7.68
CA GLY A 360 -23.72 -17.60 -7.78
C GLY A 360 -23.92 -18.81 -6.86
N ALA A 361 -24.93 -18.82 -5.98
CA ALA A 361 -25.20 -19.95 -5.08
C ALA A 361 -26.69 -20.32 -5.04
N GLN A 362 -26.99 -21.60 -4.82
CA GLN A 362 -28.33 -22.11 -4.54
C GLN A 362 -28.37 -22.57 -3.09
N VAL A 363 -29.31 -22.03 -2.31
CA VAL A 363 -29.54 -22.40 -0.91
C VAL A 363 -30.80 -23.25 -0.84
N THR A 364 -30.70 -24.45 -0.28
CA THR A 364 -31.85 -25.34 -0.04
C THR A 364 -31.77 -25.86 1.39
N GLY A 365 -32.92 -25.98 2.09
CA GLY A 365 -33.00 -26.51 3.43
C GLY A 365 -34.36 -26.30 4.07
N GLU A 366 -34.64 -27.00 5.14
CA GLU A 366 -35.85 -26.82 5.97
C GLU A 366 -35.44 -26.14 7.28
N LEU A 367 -36.09 -25.02 7.59
CA LEU A 367 -35.94 -24.30 8.86
C LEU A 367 -37.26 -24.33 9.63
N THR A 368 -37.18 -24.59 10.91
CA THR A 368 -38.32 -24.51 11.83
C THR A 368 -38.25 -23.20 12.61
N ALA A 369 -39.27 -22.39 12.54
CA ALA A 369 -39.35 -21.13 13.27
C ALA A 369 -39.91 -21.35 14.68
N ARG A 370 -39.22 -20.86 15.70
CA ARG A 370 -39.70 -20.82 17.09
C ARG A 370 -39.71 -19.38 17.59
N PRO A 371 -40.78 -18.91 18.21
CA PRO A 371 -40.78 -17.62 18.88
C PRO A 371 -39.90 -17.65 20.13
N ASP A 372 -39.04 -16.64 20.28
CA ASP A 372 -38.23 -16.40 21.48
C ASP A 372 -38.36 -14.92 21.87
N GLY A 373 -39.28 -14.63 22.76
CA GLY A 373 -39.65 -13.26 23.16
C GLY A 373 -40.22 -12.46 21.99
N THR A 374 -39.54 -11.39 21.58
CA THR A 374 -39.87 -10.56 20.42
C THR A 374 -39.21 -11.05 19.12
N ASP A 375 -38.34 -12.03 19.21
CA ASP A 375 -37.54 -12.53 18.08
C ASP A 375 -38.08 -13.89 17.58
N LEU A 376 -37.74 -14.19 16.33
CA LEU A 376 -38.04 -15.48 15.70
C LEU A 376 -36.69 -16.21 15.49
N VAL A 377 -36.48 -17.32 16.18
CA VAL A 377 -35.28 -18.16 16.00
C VAL A 377 -35.61 -19.24 14.98
N LEU A 378 -34.76 -19.34 13.96
CA LEU A 378 -34.86 -20.34 12.90
C LEU A 378 -33.81 -21.43 13.15
N GLU A 379 -34.24 -22.68 13.35
CA GLU A 379 -33.36 -23.84 13.52
C GLU A 379 -33.59 -24.85 12.40
N GLY A 380 -32.47 -25.34 11.83
CA GLY A 380 -32.54 -26.37 10.77
C GLY A 380 -31.22 -26.55 10.02
N THR A 381 -31.24 -27.39 8.98
CA THR A 381 -30.08 -27.66 8.16
C THR A 381 -30.23 -26.97 6.81
N VAL A 382 -29.22 -26.20 6.42
CA VAL A 382 -29.15 -25.48 5.14
C VAL A 382 -28.03 -26.06 4.29
N THR A 383 -28.34 -26.42 3.04
CA THR A 383 -27.33 -26.83 2.07
C THR A 383 -27.09 -25.71 1.06
N ILE A 384 -25.85 -25.24 0.97
CA ILE A 384 -25.44 -24.21 0.02
C ILE A 384 -24.65 -24.87 -1.12
N ARG A 385 -25.15 -24.75 -2.33
CA ARG A 385 -24.40 -25.16 -3.55
C ARG A 385 -23.87 -23.94 -4.26
N ILE A 386 -22.54 -23.79 -4.27
CA ILE A 386 -21.85 -22.72 -5.00
C ILE A 386 -21.48 -23.26 -6.39
N ARG A 387 -21.95 -22.61 -7.46
CA ARG A 387 -21.47 -22.92 -8.82
C ARG A 387 -20.10 -22.28 -9.00
N ARG A 388 -19.06 -23.10 -9.19
CA ARG A 388 -17.80 -22.60 -9.73
C ARG A 388 -18.03 -22.18 -11.17
N THR A 389 -17.75 -20.95 -11.52
CA THR A 389 -17.60 -20.53 -12.93
C THR A 389 -16.33 -21.23 -13.45
N PRO A 390 -16.38 -21.93 -14.60
CA PRO A 390 -15.15 -22.45 -15.20
C PRO A 390 -14.22 -21.30 -15.55
N ALA A 391 -12.92 -21.50 -15.31
CA ALA A 391 -11.84 -20.55 -15.61
C ALA A 391 -11.75 -20.26 -17.10
#